data_16b73de29febc9619d6ff04ff033814f
#
_entry.id   16b73de29febc9619d6ff04ff033814f
#
_cell.length_a   1.000
_cell.length_b   1.000
_cell.length_c   1.000
_cell.angle_alpha   90.00
_cell.angle_beta   90.00
_cell.angle_gamma   90.00
#
_symmetry.space_group_name_H-M   'P 1'
#
loop_
_entity.id
_entity.type
_entity.pdbx_description
1 polymer ?
#
loop_
_entity_poly.entity_id
_entity_poly.type
_entity_poly.pdbx_seq_one_letter_code
_entity_poly.pdbx_strand_id
1 'polypeptide(L)'
;YNTYTIYPAYGYVTKKEQMLKACDTISKELEERLQYFKDETKLLEYERLDQRTRHDVEMLREVGMCPGIENYSRHIDGRKAGQRPYTLIDYFPKDFLLVVDESHVMLPQIRGMYNGDRSRKETLVEYGFRLPSALDNRPLVFEEFEDLIHQAIFVSATPGDYELDKVHHQVC
;
A
#
# COMPACT_ATOMS: atom_id res chain seq x y z
N TYR A 1 19.11 -28.34 3.00
CA TYR A 1 18.85 -27.97 1.60
C TYR A 1 20.17 -27.64 0.93
N ASN A 2 20.46 -28.28 -0.21
CA ASN A 2 21.71 -28.09 -0.93
C ASN A 2 21.69 -26.91 -1.91
N THR A 3 20.49 -26.37 -2.19
CA THR A 3 20.31 -25.24 -3.11
C THR A 3 19.07 -24.46 -2.72
N TYR A 4 19.16 -23.13 -2.71
CA TYR A 4 18.05 -22.23 -2.50
C TYR A 4 18.00 -21.23 -3.65
N THR A 5 16.84 -21.10 -4.28
CA THR A 5 16.66 -20.18 -5.41
C THR A 5 15.98 -18.90 -4.92
N ILE A 6 16.65 -17.77 -5.09
CA ILE A 6 16.09 -16.44 -4.81
C ILE A 6 15.54 -15.90 -6.13
N TYR A 7 14.25 -15.63 -6.14
CA TYR A 7 13.56 -15.05 -7.30
C TYR A 7 13.55 -13.51 -7.24
N PRO A 8 13.54 -12.82 -8.40
CA PRO A 8 13.37 -11.37 -8.42
C PRO A 8 12.04 -10.99 -7.74
N ALA A 9 12.06 -9.90 -6.96
CA ALA A 9 10.86 -9.38 -6.30
C ALA A 9 10.00 -8.59 -7.28
N TYR A 10 9.17 -9.27 -8.05
CA TYR A 10 8.09 -8.64 -8.80
C TYR A 10 6.84 -8.66 -7.92
N GLY A 11 6.49 -7.50 -7.36
CA GLY A 11 5.48 -7.40 -6.30
C GLY A 11 4.04 -7.63 -6.72
N TYR A 12 3.73 -7.73 -8.02
CA TYR A 12 2.35 -7.79 -8.52
C TYR A 12 2.13 -8.91 -9.53
N VAL A 13 2.81 -10.04 -9.34
CA VAL A 13 2.60 -11.23 -10.18
C VAL A 13 1.35 -11.96 -9.71
N THR A 14 0.35 -12.05 -10.58
CA THR A 14 -0.89 -12.78 -10.31
C THR A 14 -1.28 -13.64 -11.50
N LYS A 15 -2.23 -14.58 -11.27
CA LYS A 15 -2.75 -15.42 -12.35
C LYS A 15 -3.50 -14.56 -13.38
N LYS A 16 -3.41 -14.91 -14.66
CA LYS A 16 -4.07 -14.19 -15.75
C LYS A 16 -5.56 -13.98 -15.51
N GLU A 17 -6.25 -14.98 -15.01
CA GLU A 17 -7.67 -14.89 -14.67
C GLU A 17 -7.97 -13.83 -13.61
N GLN A 18 -7.12 -13.75 -12.58
CA GLN A 18 -7.24 -12.74 -11.53
C GLN A 18 -6.96 -11.33 -12.06
N MET A 19 -5.97 -11.20 -12.93
CA MET A 19 -5.68 -9.92 -13.59
C MET A 19 -6.85 -9.45 -14.46
N LEU A 20 -7.50 -10.34 -15.19
CA LEU A 20 -8.69 -9.99 -15.97
C LEU A 20 -9.84 -9.51 -15.08
N LYS A 21 -10.10 -10.19 -13.96
CA LYS A 21 -11.08 -9.73 -12.97
C LYS A 21 -10.73 -8.36 -12.40
N ALA A 22 -9.44 -8.12 -12.11
CA ALA A 22 -8.98 -6.82 -11.66
C ALA A 22 -9.25 -5.73 -12.71
N CYS A 23 -8.97 -6.00 -13.99
CA CYS A 23 -9.26 -5.08 -15.08
C CYS A 23 -10.75 -4.71 -15.17
N ASP A 24 -11.65 -5.67 -14.94
CA ASP A 24 -13.09 -5.42 -14.96
C ASP A 24 -13.52 -4.55 -13.78
N THR A 25 -12.99 -4.80 -12.58
CA THR A 25 -13.30 -3.98 -11.40
C THR A 25 -12.66 -2.59 -11.46
N ILE A 26 -11.46 -2.44 -12.05
CA ILE A 26 -10.84 -1.15 -12.34
C ILE A 26 -11.70 -0.33 -13.31
N SER A 27 -12.17 -0.98 -14.39
CA SER A 27 -13.01 -0.32 -15.39
C SER A 27 -14.33 0.16 -14.78
N LYS A 28 -14.93 -0.62 -13.90
CA LYS A 28 -16.15 -0.23 -13.18
C LYS A 28 -15.90 1.00 -12.28
N GLU A 29 -14.85 0.98 -11.49
CA GLU A 29 -14.49 2.14 -10.65
C GLU A 29 -14.20 3.38 -11.50
N LEU A 30 -13.55 3.20 -12.66
CA LEU A 30 -13.30 4.29 -13.60
C LEU A 30 -14.62 4.95 -14.03
N GLU A 31 -15.61 4.19 -14.48
CA GLU A 31 -16.89 4.75 -14.92
C GLU A 31 -17.59 5.51 -13.79
N GLU A 32 -17.58 4.97 -12.58
CA GLU A 32 -18.14 5.65 -11.39
C GLU A 32 -17.42 6.98 -11.11
N ARG A 33 -16.09 7.02 -11.21
CA ARG A 33 -15.29 8.22 -10.95
C ARG A 33 -15.41 9.25 -12.08
N LEU A 34 -15.50 8.80 -13.31
CA LEU A 34 -15.73 9.66 -14.47
C LEU A 34 -17.10 10.35 -14.38
N GLN A 35 -18.13 9.62 -13.94
CA GLN A 35 -19.45 10.22 -13.71
C GLN A 35 -19.39 11.30 -12.62
N TYR A 36 -18.66 11.04 -11.52
CA TYR A 36 -18.43 12.05 -10.48
C TYR A 36 -17.78 13.32 -11.05
N PHE A 37 -16.71 13.20 -11.84
CA PHE A 37 -16.04 14.36 -12.44
C PHE A 37 -16.92 15.11 -13.42
N LYS A 38 -17.77 14.40 -14.15
CA LYS A 38 -18.75 15.00 -15.06
C LYS A 38 -19.80 15.81 -14.30
N ASP A 39 -20.33 15.26 -13.21
CA ASP A 39 -21.33 15.93 -12.38
C ASP A 39 -20.76 17.18 -11.70
N GLU A 40 -19.48 17.16 -11.32
CA GLU A 40 -18.73 18.28 -10.74
C GLU A 40 -18.18 19.25 -11.81
N THR A 41 -18.43 19.00 -13.09
CA THR A 41 -17.90 19.81 -14.22
C THR A 41 -16.36 19.90 -14.26
N LYS A 42 -15.67 18.87 -13.79
CA LYS A 42 -14.21 18.75 -13.78
C LYS A 42 -13.72 18.01 -15.03
N LEU A 43 -13.82 18.66 -16.19
CA LEU A 43 -13.57 18.02 -17.50
C LEU A 43 -12.10 17.66 -17.71
N LEU A 44 -11.17 18.44 -17.18
CA LEU A 44 -9.73 18.15 -17.30
C LEU A 44 -9.35 16.90 -16.49
N GLU A 45 -9.85 16.76 -15.28
CA GLU A 45 -9.69 15.61 -14.43
C GLU A 45 -10.33 14.37 -15.04
N TYR A 46 -11.50 14.54 -15.63
CA TYR A 46 -12.21 13.48 -16.39
C TYR A 46 -11.34 12.93 -17.52
N GLU A 47 -10.87 13.78 -18.42
CA GLU A 47 -10.07 13.35 -19.59
C GLU A 47 -8.75 12.69 -19.16
N ARG A 48 -8.07 13.28 -18.19
CA ARG A 48 -6.81 12.76 -17.66
C ARG A 48 -6.98 11.36 -17.09
N LEU A 49 -7.98 11.17 -16.24
CA LEU A 49 -8.24 9.88 -15.61
C LEU A 49 -8.67 8.83 -16.64
N ASP A 50 -9.57 9.21 -17.58
CA ASP A 50 -10.07 8.33 -18.61
C ASP A 50 -8.94 7.79 -19.49
N GLN A 51 -8.15 8.66 -20.08
CA GLN A 51 -7.04 8.28 -20.94
C GLN A 51 -6.02 7.39 -20.23
N ARG A 52 -5.59 7.81 -19.03
CA ARG A 52 -4.58 7.07 -18.29
C ARG A 52 -5.06 5.70 -17.87
N THR A 53 -6.25 5.62 -17.28
CA THR A 53 -6.74 4.35 -16.73
C THR A 53 -7.10 3.36 -17.83
N ARG A 54 -7.67 3.80 -18.96
CA ARG A 54 -7.95 2.90 -20.10
C ARG A 54 -6.67 2.33 -20.68
N HIS A 55 -5.64 3.16 -20.86
CA HIS A 55 -4.34 2.70 -21.32
C HIS A 55 -3.72 1.70 -20.34
N ASP A 56 -3.75 1.98 -19.03
CA ASP A 56 -3.22 1.06 -18.02
C ASP A 56 -3.97 -0.28 -18.01
N VAL A 57 -5.31 -0.27 -18.16
CA VAL A 57 -6.14 -1.49 -18.25
C VAL A 57 -5.79 -2.31 -19.49
N GLU A 58 -5.58 -1.66 -20.63
CA GLU A 58 -5.14 -2.33 -21.86
C GLU A 58 -3.80 -3.04 -21.66
N MET A 59 -2.81 -2.34 -21.10
CA MET A 59 -1.51 -2.93 -20.77
C MET A 59 -1.63 -4.10 -19.79
N LEU A 60 -2.47 -3.99 -18.76
CA LEU A 60 -2.70 -5.07 -17.80
C LEU A 60 -3.33 -6.30 -18.46
N ARG A 61 -4.24 -6.12 -19.43
CA ARG A 61 -4.87 -7.21 -20.19
C ARG A 61 -3.88 -7.91 -21.13
N GLU A 62 -3.04 -7.16 -21.80
CA GLU A 62 -2.14 -7.67 -22.84
C GLU A 62 -0.83 -8.22 -22.25
N VAL A 63 -0.21 -7.46 -21.39
CA VAL A 63 1.14 -7.73 -20.87
C VAL A 63 1.14 -8.14 -19.38
N GLY A 64 0.08 -7.84 -18.65
CA GLY A 64 -0.02 -8.11 -17.22
C GLY A 64 0.71 -7.09 -16.35
N MET A 65 1.21 -6.00 -16.92
CA MET A 65 1.96 -4.96 -16.22
C MET A 65 1.66 -3.58 -16.82
N CYS A 66 1.72 -2.54 -15.96
CA CYS A 66 1.70 -1.15 -16.40
C CYS A 66 2.54 -0.28 -15.46
N PRO A 67 3.01 0.90 -15.89
CA PRO A 67 3.67 1.86 -15.00
C PRO A 67 2.72 2.33 -13.89
N GLY A 68 3.15 2.23 -12.63
CA GLY A 68 2.30 2.58 -11.48
C GLY A 68 1.26 1.50 -11.12
N ILE A 69 1.52 0.24 -11.46
CA ILE A 69 0.65 -0.91 -11.17
C ILE A 69 0.27 -1.00 -9.69
N GLU A 70 1.11 -0.52 -8.79
CA GLU A 70 0.86 -0.47 -7.35
C GLU A 70 -0.41 0.32 -6.98
N ASN A 71 -0.81 1.29 -7.81
CA ASN A 71 -2.03 2.07 -7.59
C ASN A 71 -3.31 1.24 -7.82
N TYR A 72 -3.20 0.08 -8.46
CA TYR A 72 -4.28 -0.87 -8.69
C TYR A 72 -4.22 -2.08 -7.76
N SER A 73 -3.34 -2.08 -6.76
CA SER A 73 -3.08 -3.22 -5.88
C SER A 73 -4.34 -3.77 -5.22
N ARG A 74 -5.27 -2.90 -4.78
CA ARG A 74 -6.53 -3.35 -4.19
C ARG A 74 -7.33 -4.26 -5.11
N HIS A 75 -7.41 -3.92 -6.40
CA HIS A 75 -8.09 -4.71 -7.41
C HIS A 75 -7.35 -6.02 -7.74
N ILE A 76 -6.02 -5.93 -7.86
CA ILE A 76 -5.17 -7.09 -8.18
C ILE A 76 -5.20 -8.11 -7.05
N ASP A 77 -5.17 -7.67 -5.80
CA ASP A 77 -5.24 -8.52 -4.61
C ASP A 77 -6.67 -8.98 -4.29
N GLY A 78 -7.69 -8.36 -4.88
CA GLY A 78 -9.09 -8.62 -4.57
C GLY A 78 -9.51 -8.15 -3.18
N ARG A 79 -8.81 -7.15 -2.61
CA ARG A 79 -9.13 -6.56 -1.31
C ARG A 79 -10.38 -5.69 -1.36
N LYS A 80 -11.06 -5.60 -0.23
CA LYS A 80 -12.19 -4.67 -0.06
C LYS A 80 -11.69 -3.23 0.13
N ALA A 81 -12.55 -2.27 -0.18
CA ALA A 81 -12.26 -0.86 0.08
C ALA A 81 -11.88 -0.63 1.55
N GLY A 82 -10.81 0.13 1.79
CA GLY A 82 -10.27 0.42 3.11
C GLY A 82 -9.42 -0.69 3.73
N GLN A 83 -9.41 -1.89 3.17
CA GLN A 83 -8.59 -2.99 3.67
C GLN A 83 -7.11 -2.71 3.40
N ARG A 84 -6.27 -2.83 4.45
CA ARG A 84 -4.84 -2.64 4.33
C ARG A 84 -4.18 -3.65 3.39
N PRO A 85 -3.08 -3.31 2.72
CA PRO A 85 -2.29 -4.27 1.97
C PRO A 85 -1.56 -5.24 2.90
N TYR A 86 -1.14 -6.37 2.34
CA TYR A 86 -0.19 -7.26 2.99
C TYR A 86 1.20 -6.63 3.01
N THR A 87 1.92 -6.84 4.10
CA THR A 87 3.30 -6.41 4.30
C THR A 87 4.21 -7.62 4.49
N LEU A 88 5.52 -7.41 4.46
CA LEU A 88 6.48 -8.46 4.73
C LEU A 88 6.24 -9.13 6.10
N ILE A 89 5.79 -8.36 7.09
CA ILE A 89 5.51 -8.84 8.44
C ILE A 89 4.40 -9.91 8.44
N ASP A 90 3.41 -9.81 7.56
CA ASP A 90 2.31 -10.77 7.47
C ASP A 90 2.76 -12.18 7.05
N TYR A 91 3.95 -12.31 6.50
CA TYR A 91 4.54 -13.60 6.06
C TYR A 91 5.38 -14.28 7.13
N PHE A 92 5.66 -13.61 8.23
CA PHE A 92 6.39 -14.23 9.35
C PHE A 92 5.48 -15.08 10.23
N PRO A 93 6.03 -16.09 10.93
CA PRO A 93 5.30 -16.78 12.01
C PRO A 93 4.79 -15.77 13.05
N LYS A 94 3.66 -16.05 13.69
CA LYS A 94 3.06 -15.13 14.66
C LYS A 94 3.96 -14.84 15.89
N ASP A 95 4.87 -15.72 16.18
CA ASP A 95 5.80 -15.65 17.32
C ASP A 95 7.19 -15.11 16.95
N PHE A 96 7.29 -14.39 15.82
CA PHE A 96 8.56 -13.78 15.42
C PHE A 96 9.02 -12.72 16.42
N LEU A 97 10.32 -12.58 16.57
CA LEU A 97 10.95 -11.50 17.31
C LEU A 97 11.32 -10.36 16.35
N LEU A 98 10.80 -9.18 16.60
CA LEU A 98 11.19 -7.96 15.89
C LEU A 98 12.35 -7.29 16.62
N VAL A 99 13.43 -6.99 15.90
CA VAL A 99 14.52 -6.15 16.38
C VAL A 99 14.50 -4.84 15.62
N VAL A 100 14.29 -3.74 16.32
CA VAL A 100 14.23 -2.39 15.74
C VAL A 100 15.51 -1.66 16.11
N ASP A 101 16.40 -1.53 15.14
CA ASP A 101 17.63 -0.75 15.30
C ASP A 101 17.34 0.75 15.12
N GLU A 102 18.10 1.58 15.84
CA GLU A 102 17.90 3.03 15.88
C GLU A 102 16.41 3.40 16.10
N SER A 103 15.78 2.74 17.05
CA SER A 103 14.33 2.78 17.28
C SER A 103 13.81 4.21 17.49
N HIS A 104 14.58 5.08 18.12
CA HIS A 104 14.24 6.50 18.34
C HIS A 104 14.04 7.30 17.04
N VAL A 105 14.58 6.81 15.91
CA VAL A 105 14.38 7.37 14.57
C VAL A 105 13.33 6.55 13.79
N MET A 106 13.44 5.22 13.85
CA MET A 106 12.60 4.32 13.04
C MET A 106 11.12 4.42 13.42
N LEU A 107 10.79 4.41 14.70
CA LEU A 107 9.39 4.42 15.16
C LEU A 107 8.64 5.72 14.80
N PRO A 108 9.20 6.92 14.98
CA PRO A 108 8.60 8.15 14.47
C PRO A 108 8.40 8.15 12.96
N GLN A 109 9.33 7.57 12.18
CA GLN A 109 9.19 7.44 10.73
C GLN A 109 8.03 6.52 10.36
N ILE A 110 7.90 5.36 10.99
CA ILE A 110 6.76 4.45 10.78
C ILE A 110 5.45 5.16 11.09
N ARG A 111 5.39 5.91 12.19
CA ARG A 111 4.20 6.68 12.60
C ARG A 111 3.82 7.75 11.57
N GLY A 112 4.79 8.41 10.95
CA GLY A 112 4.58 9.46 9.96
C GLY A 112 4.25 8.97 8.55
N MET A 113 4.59 7.73 8.19
CA MET A 113 4.48 7.20 6.83
C MET A 113 3.06 7.28 6.26
N TYR A 114 2.05 6.87 7.03
CA TYR A 114 0.67 6.84 6.59
C TYR A 114 0.16 8.23 6.17
N ASN A 115 0.33 9.22 7.01
CA ASN A 115 -0.18 10.57 6.76
C ASN A 115 0.50 11.22 5.55
N GLY A 116 1.80 11.03 5.38
CA GLY A 116 2.53 11.54 4.22
C GLY A 116 2.08 10.91 2.90
N ASP A 117 1.91 9.58 2.88
CA ASP A 117 1.40 8.87 1.71
C ASP A 117 -0.05 9.26 1.41
N ARG A 118 -0.90 9.32 2.42
CA ARG A 118 -2.31 9.69 2.31
C ARG A 118 -2.49 11.06 1.69
N SER A 119 -1.85 12.08 2.22
CA SER A 119 -1.94 13.45 1.72
C SER A 119 -1.53 13.57 0.25
N ARG A 120 -0.42 12.92 -0.13
CA ARG A 120 0.03 12.90 -1.52
C ARG A 120 -0.99 12.24 -2.45
N LYS A 121 -1.53 11.10 -2.06
CA LYS A 121 -2.48 10.33 -2.89
C LYS A 121 -3.84 11.00 -2.99
N GLU A 122 -4.32 11.64 -1.94
CA GLU A 122 -5.56 12.43 -1.99
C GLU A 122 -5.48 13.51 -3.07
N THR A 123 -4.35 14.22 -3.15
CA THR A 123 -4.11 15.18 -4.24
C THR A 123 -4.15 14.53 -5.62
N LEU A 124 -3.50 13.36 -5.79
CA LEU A 124 -3.51 12.65 -7.07
C LEU A 124 -4.92 12.18 -7.49
N VAL A 125 -5.73 11.76 -6.52
CA VAL A 125 -7.11 11.34 -6.77
C VAL A 125 -8.01 12.53 -7.06
N GLU A 126 -7.87 13.63 -6.33
CA GLU A 126 -8.65 14.85 -6.52
C GLU A 126 -8.47 15.44 -7.91
N TYR A 127 -7.24 15.46 -8.41
CA TYR A 127 -6.90 16.03 -9.72
C TYR A 127 -6.92 15.02 -10.89
N GLY A 128 -7.52 13.83 -10.71
CA GLY A 128 -7.74 12.86 -11.78
C GLY A 128 -6.48 12.14 -12.25
N PHE A 129 -5.40 12.09 -11.45
CA PHE A 129 -4.20 11.32 -11.79
C PHE A 129 -4.31 9.85 -11.41
N ARG A 130 -5.13 9.53 -10.41
CA ARG A 130 -5.35 8.16 -9.91
C ARG A 130 -6.81 7.94 -9.55
N LEU A 131 -7.24 6.66 -9.57
CA LEU A 131 -8.52 6.23 -9.03
C LEU A 131 -8.53 6.34 -7.50
N PRO A 132 -9.71 6.50 -6.87
CA PRO A 132 -9.84 6.49 -5.42
C PRO A 132 -9.23 5.26 -4.74
N SER A 133 -9.27 4.09 -5.38
CA SER A 133 -8.67 2.84 -4.87
C SER A 133 -7.16 2.89 -4.67
N ALA A 134 -6.46 3.86 -5.29
CA ALA A 134 -5.04 4.09 -5.05
C ALA A 134 -4.74 4.42 -3.59
N LEU A 135 -5.70 4.97 -2.85
CA LEU A 135 -5.59 5.25 -1.41
C LEU A 135 -5.44 3.98 -0.57
N ASP A 136 -5.87 2.82 -1.09
CA ASP A 136 -5.78 1.53 -0.38
C ASP A 136 -4.43 0.82 -0.62
N ASN A 137 -3.58 1.34 -1.50
CA ASN A 137 -2.16 0.99 -1.55
C ASN A 137 -1.40 1.93 -0.63
N ARG A 138 -1.30 1.60 0.62
CA ARG A 138 -0.83 2.48 1.68
C ARG A 138 0.07 1.78 2.68
N PRO A 139 0.94 2.50 3.39
CA PRO A 139 1.60 1.98 4.57
C PRO A 139 0.59 1.58 5.64
N LEU A 140 1.04 0.78 6.59
CA LEU A 140 0.28 0.53 7.81
C LEU A 140 0.08 1.82 8.58
N VAL A 141 -1.08 1.97 9.23
CA VAL A 141 -1.23 2.92 10.33
C VAL A 141 -0.40 2.38 11.51
N PHE A 142 0.07 3.25 12.40
CA PHE A 142 0.97 2.83 13.48
C PHE A 142 0.35 1.76 14.39
N GLU A 143 -0.93 1.86 14.67
CA GLU A 143 -1.70 0.89 15.46
C GLU A 143 -1.76 -0.48 14.75
N GLU A 144 -1.92 -0.52 13.43
CA GLU A 144 -1.86 -1.77 12.65
C GLU A 144 -0.47 -2.42 12.72
N PHE A 145 0.58 -1.59 12.73
CA PHE A 145 1.95 -2.06 12.92
C PHE A 145 2.15 -2.65 14.32
N GLU A 146 1.67 -1.98 15.36
CA GLU A 146 1.73 -2.49 16.74
C GLU A 146 1.00 -3.83 16.91
N ASP A 147 -0.19 -3.96 16.29
CA ASP A 147 -1.02 -5.19 16.36
C ASP A 147 -0.34 -6.42 15.74
N LEU A 148 0.58 -6.21 14.80
CA LEU A 148 1.33 -7.29 14.15
C LEU A 148 2.52 -7.77 14.99
N ILE A 149 2.94 -7.02 16.01
CA ILE A 149 4.15 -7.29 16.77
C ILE A 149 3.76 -7.83 18.15
N HIS A 150 4.23 -9.03 18.46
CA HIS A 150 4.00 -9.66 19.76
C HIS A 150 5.19 -9.50 20.71
N GLN A 151 6.40 -9.45 20.17
CA GLN A 151 7.63 -9.25 20.94
C GLN A 151 8.63 -8.44 20.11
N ALA A 152 9.27 -7.46 20.77
CA ALA A 152 10.23 -6.60 20.12
C ALA A 152 11.42 -6.29 21.05
N ILE A 153 12.57 -6.06 20.43
CA ILE A 153 13.76 -5.47 21.06
C ILE A 153 13.99 -4.13 20.37
N PHE A 154 14.03 -3.06 21.16
CA PHE A 154 14.39 -1.74 20.68
C PHE A 154 15.87 -1.49 20.96
N VAL A 155 16.63 -1.15 19.93
CA VAL A 155 18.05 -0.82 20.04
C VAL A 155 18.21 0.66 19.75
N SER A 156 18.73 1.40 20.72
CA SER A 156 18.95 2.84 20.58
C SER A 156 19.92 3.33 21.66
N ALA A 157 20.85 4.21 21.28
CA ALA A 157 21.70 4.92 22.23
C ALA A 157 20.94 6.02 22.99
N THR A 158 19.83 6.51 22.40
CA THR A 158 18.99 7.59 22.94
C THR A 158 17.52 7.20 22.79
N PRO A 159 17.00 6.23 23.58
CA PRO A 159 15.61 5.80 23.45
C PRO A 159 14.63 6.96 23.66
N GLY A 160 13.56 6.97 22.87
CA GLY A 160 12.49 7.95 22.99
C GLY A 160 11.42 7.54 23.99
N ASP A 161 10.44 8.42 24.22
CA ASP A 161 9.36 8.21 25.19
C ASP A 161 8.56 6.94 24.92
N TYR A 162 8.33 6.63 23.62
CA TYR A 162 7.57 5.44 23.25
C TYR A 162 8.26 4.14 23.71
N GLU A 163 9.57 4.01 23.44
CA GLU A 163 10.32 2.81 23.86
C GLU A 163 10.35 2.68 25.36
N LEU A 164 10.62 3.78 26.07
CA LEU A 164 10.68 3.81 27.52
C LEU A 164 9.33 3.42 28.13
N ASP A 165 8.23 3.93 27.60
CA ASP A 165 6.87 3.58 28.06
C ASP A 165 6.57 2.08 27.82
N LYS A 166 6.92 1.55 26.65
CA LYS A 166 6.65 0.13 26.30
C LYS A 166 7.42 -0.86 27.18
N VAL A 167 8.62 -0.52 27.60
CA VAL A 167 9.46 -1.36 28.48
C VAL A 167 9.34 -0.99 29.95
N HIS A 168 8.37 -0.14 30.33
CA HIS A 168 8.19 0.33 31.71
C HIS A 168 9.49 0.87 32.34
N HIS A 169 10.28 1.61 31.54
CA HIS A 169 11.61 2.14 31.89
C HIS A 169 12.66 1.09 32.27
N GLN A 170 12.45 -0.19 31.90
CA GLN A 170 13.46 -1.23 32.01
C GLN A 170 14.40 -1.20 30.80
N VAL A 171 15.60 -0.70 31.02
CA VAL A 171 16.64 -0.55 30.00
C VAL A 171 17.86 -1.37 30.43
N CYS A 172 18.44 -2.14 29.49
CA CYS A 172 19.69 -2.88 29.69
C CYS A 172 20.88 -2.11 29.15
#